data_477c1eba1bc0ff9b4ab7a54c925141f4
#
_entry.id   477c1eba1bc0ff9b4ab7a54c925141f4
#
_cell.length_a   1.000
_cell.length_b   1.000
_cell.length_c   1.000
_cell.angle_alpha   90.00
_cell.angle_beta   90.00
_cell.angle_gamma   90.00
#
_symmetry.space_group_name_H-M   'P 1'
#
loop_
_entity.id
_entity.type
_entity.pdbx_description
1 polymer ?
#
loop_
_entity_poly.entity_id
_entity_poly.type
_entity_poly.pdbx_seq_one_letter_code
_entity_poly.pdbx_strand_id
1 'polypeptide(L)'
;NAPTTKTLRPCREESVDFDNTQNLYIEGDNLDVLKILRENYLGKVKMIYIDPPYNTGNDFVYNDDFSQTSSEYIAESGQFDSDGNRLVLNTESNGRFHTDWLNMMYPRLKVAKDLLSDDGVIFISIDENEIENLKKICDEIYGAQNFVSSIIWERAFSPKNDAKYLSDSHDY
;
A
#
# COMPACT_ATOMS: atom_id res chain seq x y z
N ASN A 1 5.31 -15.97 -2.46
CA ASN A 1 5.05 -15.35 -1.15
C ASN A 1 5.33 -16.37 -0.05
N ALA A 2 6.41 -16.18 0.71
CA ALA A 2 6.65 -16.99 1.90
C ALA A 2 5.55 -16.71 2.93
N PRO A 3 5.06 -17.74 3.66
CA PRO A 3 4.13 -17.52 4.76
C PRO A 3 4.83 -16.70 5.87
N THR A 4 4.05 -15.91 6.61
CA THR A 4 4.57 -15.23 7.79
C THR A 4 4.56 -16.19 8.99
N THR A 5 5.53 -16.02 9.89
CA THR A 5 5.59 -16.72 11.18
C THR A 5 4.98 -15.88 12.32
N LYS A 6 4.58 -14.65 11.99
CA LYS A 6 3.97 -13.70 12.95
C LYS A 6 2.51 -14.09 13.26
N THR A 7 2.00 -13.62 14.39
CA THR A 7 0.62 -13.79 14.80
C THR A 7 0.06 -12.51 15.41
N LEU A 8 -1.26 -12.36 15.38
CA LEU A 8 -1.93 -11.24 16.03
C LEU A 8 -1.96 -11.46 17.56
N ARG A 9 -1.75 -10.37 18.30
CA ARG A 9 -1.88 -10.33 19.77
C ARG A 9 -2.98 -9.36 20.16
N PRO A 10 -4.00 -9.79 20.92
CA PRO A 10 -5.02 -8.90 21.44
C PRO A 10 -4.41 -7.84 22.37
N CYS A 11 -4.79 -6.58 22.18
CA CYS A 11 -4.44 -5.46 23.06
C CYS A 11 -5.72 -4.94 23.72
N ARG A 12 -6.16 -5.60 24.81
CA ARG A 12 -7.41 -5.26 25.50
C ARG A 12 -7.38 -3.88 26.15
N GLU A 13 -6.20 -3.46 26.61
CA GLU A 13 -5.99 -2.20 27.35
C GLU A 13 -6.25 -0.98 26.49
N GLU A 14 -5.99 -1.09 25.16
CA GLU A 14 -6.18 -0.02 24.19
C GLU A 14 -7.48 -0.17 23.38
N SER A 15 -8.24 -1.24 23.63
CA SER A 15 -9.46 -1.54 22.89
C SER A 15 -10.69 -0.94 23.54
N VAL A 16 -11.61 -0.44 22.73
CA VAL A 16 -12.93 0.03 23.17
C VAL A 16 -13.94 -1.07 22.92
N ASP A 17 -14.64 -1.49 23.97
CA ASP A 17 -15.68 -2.54 23.93
C ASP A 17 -15.18 -3.85 23.27
N PHE A 18 -14.00 -4.31 23.70
CA PHE A 18 -13.29 -5.44 23.10
C PHE A 18 -14.14 -6.71 22.93
N ASP A 19 -15.00 -6.99 23.91
CA ASP A 19 -15.74 -8.25 23.93
C ASP A 19 -17.00 -8.23 23.03
N ASN A 20 -17.52 -7.06 22.64
CA ASN A 20 -18.72 -6.94 21.83
C ASN A 20 -18.50 -6.33 20.45
N THR A 21 -17.42 -5.56 20.26
CA THR A 21 -17.13 -4.94 18.95
C THR A 21 -16.84 -6.01 17.89
N GLN A 22 -17.28 -5.75 16.66
CA GLN A 22 -16.90 -6.55 15.50
C GLN A 22 -15.86 -5.83 14.62
N ASN A 23 -15.43 -4.62 15.03
CA ASN A 23 -14.40 -3.86 14.35
C ASN A 23 -13.03 -4.27 14.85
N LEU A 24 -12.06 -4.34 13.94
CA LEU A 24 -10.67 -4.65 14.24
C LEU A 24 -9.78 -3.49 13.79
N TYR A 25 -8.90 -3.06 14.68
CA TYR A 25 -7.73 -2.26 14.35
C TYR A 25 -6.49 -3.14 14.54
N ILE A 26 -5.66 -3.22 13.51
CA ILE A 26 -4.45 -4.07 13.52
C ILE A 26 -3.26 -3.19 13.23
N GLU A 27 -2.32 -3.13 14.16
CA GLU A 27 -1.06 -2.40 14.03
C GLU A 27 0.08 -3.35 13.68
N GLY A 28 0.94 -2.93 12.75
CA GLY A 28 2.11 -3.69 12.30
C GLY A 28 2.36 -3.57 10.80
N ASP A 29 3.35 -4.29 10.27
CA ASP A 29 3.61 -4.36 8.83
C ASP A 29 2.39 -4.89 8.08
N ASN A 30 1.89 -4.09 7.14
CA ASN A 30 0.63 -4.40 6.45
C ASN A 30 0.73 -5.64 5.54
N LEU A 31 1.90 -5.96 4.98
CA LEU A 31 2.06 -7.17 4.17
C LEU A 31 1.98 -8.43 5.03
N ASP A 32 2.58 -8.40 6.22
CA ASP A 32 2.47 -9.50 7.18
C ASP A 32 1.04 -9.65 7.71
N VAL A 33 0.38 -8.53 8.04
CA VAL A 33 -1.04 -8.52 8.43
C VAL A 33 -1.92 -9.12 7.35
N LEU A 34 -1.77 -8.72 6.10
CA LEU A 34 -2.51 -9.29 4.97
C LEU A 34 -2.31 -10.80 4.85
N LYS A 35 -1.07 -11.30 5.02
CA LYS A 35 -0.78 -12.74 5.00
C LYS A 35 -1.47 -13.50 6.14
N ILE A 36 -1.51 -12.92 7.35
CA ILE A 36 -2.20 -13.50 8.50
C ILE A 36 -3.72 -13.54 8.25
N LEU A 37 -4.29 -12.43 7.77
CA LEU A 37 -5.73 -12.34 7.49
C LEU A 37 -6.18 -13.32 6.42
N ARG A 38 -5.31 -13.66 5.46
CA ARG A 38 -5.62 -14.62 4.40
C ARG A 38 -6.11 -15.97 4.92
N GLU A 39 -5.62 -16.44 6.07
CA GLU A 39 -6.04 -17.73 6.64
C GLU A 39 -7.53 -17.76 7.01
N ASN A 40 -8.06 -16.63 7.48
CA ASN A 40 -9.43 -16.56 8.01
C ASN A 40 -10.41 -15.80 7.09
N TYR A 41 -9.89 -14.93 6.22
CA TYR A 41 -10.68 -14.02 5.39
C TYR A 41 -10.54 -14.27 3.88
N LEU A 42 -10.00 -15.41 3.47
CA LEU A 42 -9.90 -15.80 2.06
C LEU A 42 -11.27 -15.71 1.39
N GLY A 43 -11.41 -14.86 0.37
CA GLY A 43 -12.64 -14.69 -0.39
C GLY A 43 -13.83 -14.11 0.40
N LYS A 44 -13.60 -13.42 1.52
CA LYS A 44 -14.67 -12.92 2.41
C LYS A 44 -14.78 -11.41 2.48
N VAL A 45 -13.78 -10.68 2.03
CA VAL A 45 -13.75 -9.21 2.14
C VAL A 45 -14.55 -8.60 1.00
N LYS A 46 -15.57 -7.84 1.34
CA LYS A 46 -16.48 -7.21 0.38
C LYS A 46 -15.90 -5.94 -0.23
N MET A 47 -15.13 -5.18 0.52
CA MET A 47 -14.54 -3.93 0.06
C MET A 47 -13.14 -3.75 0.69
N ILE A 48 -12.19 -3.36 -0.13
CA ILE A 48 -10.87 -2.89 0.30
C ILE A 48 -10.72 -1.45 -0.17
N TYR A 49 -10.29 -0.57 0.74
CA TYR A 49 -9.86 0.78 0.40
C TYR A 49 -8.42 0.97 0.86
N ILE A 50 -7.55 1.45 -0.01
CA ILE A 50 -6.16 1.76 0.30
C ILE A 50 -5.77 3.15 -0.20
N ASP A 51 -4.90 3.78 0.56
CA ASP A 51 -4.29 5.07 0.27
C ASP A 51 -2.76 4.90 0.39
N PRO A 52 -2.10 4.42 -0.68
CA PRO A 52 -0.67 4.16 -0.66
C PRO A 52 0.15 5.45 -0.77
N PRO A 53 1.47 5.41 -0.54
CA PRO A 53 2.36 6.51 -0.91
C PRO A 53 2.21 6.83 -2.41
N TYR A 54 2.10 8.12 -2.74
CA TYR A 54 1.88 8.57 -4.13
C TYR A 54 3.17 8.64 -4.95
N ASN A 55 4.31 8.39 -4.31
CA ASN A 55 5.63 8.40 -4.95
C ASN A 55 6.01 9.76 -5.52
N THR A 56 5.83 10.81 -4.73
CA THR A 56 6.07 12.22 -5.11
C THR A 56 7.54 12.62 -5.05
N GLY A 57 8.45 11.67 -4.79
CA GLY A 57 9.89 11.92 -4.61
C GLY A 57 10.29 12.22 -3.16
N ASN A 58 9.31 12.45 -2.28
CA ASN A 58 9.52 12.66 -0.84
C ASN A 58 8.87 11.55 0.02
N ASP A 59 8.26 10.58 -0.62
CA ASP A 59 7.57 9.49 0.05
C ASP A 59 8.54 8.39 0.48
N PHE A 60 8.23 7.78 1.60
CA PHE A 60 8.93 6.59 2.06
C PHE A 60 8.26 5.34 1.48
N VAL A 61 9.08 4.47 0.90
CA VAL A 61 8.65 3.14 0.46
C VAL A 61 9.33 2.07 1.31
N TYR A 62 8.65 0.95 1.51
CA TYR A 62 9.26 -0.20 2.15
C TYR A 62 10.31 -0.81 1.21
N ASN A 63 11.50 -1.08 1.73
CA ASN A 63 12.50 -1.79 0.96
C ASN A 63 12.24 -3.30 1.07
N ASP A 64 11.45 -3.82 0.16
CA ASP A 64 11.14 -5.26 0.06
C ASP A 64 12.20 -6.00 -0.78
N ASP A 65 13.42 -5.45 -0.94
CA ASP A 65 14.50 -6.08 -1.70
C ASP A 65 15.11 -7.25 -0.90
N PHE A 66 14.81 -8.45 -1.31
CA PHE A 66 15.25 -9.70 -0.69
C PHE A 66 16.72 -10.06 -1.03
N SER A 67 17.47 -9.18 -1.71
CA SER A 67 18.81 -9.47 -2.22
C SER A 67 19.97 -8.96 -1.36
N GLN A 68 19.72 -8.17 -0.29
CA GLN A 68 20.77 -7.58 0.54
C GLN A 68 20.98 -8.34 1.86
N THR A 69 22.26 -8.47 2.27
CA THR A 69 22.63 -9.09 3.55
C THR A 69 22.40 -8.13 4.72
N SER A 70 21.97 -8.69 5.86
CA SER A 70 21.57 -7.95 7.07
C SER A 70 22.60 -6.96 7.63
N SER A 71 23.88 -7.10 7.32
CA SER A 71 24.97 -6.28 7.86
C SER A 71 25.23 -4.98 7.08
N GLU A 72 24.97 -4.94 5.79
CA GLU A 72 25.03 -3.71 4.98
C GLU A 72 23.82 -2.80 5.26
N TYR A 73 22.72 -3.43 5.63
CA TYR A 73 21.44 -2.82 5.95
C TYR A 73 21.47 -1.92 7.20
N ILE A 74 22.25 -2.30 8.20
CA ILE A 74 22.32 -1.59 9.50
C ILE A 74 23.15 -0.30 9.42
N ALA A 75 24.13 -0.23 8.52
CA ALA A 75 25.11 0.85 8.48
C ALA A 75 24.61 2.15 7.81
N GLU A 76 23.61 2.07 6.93
CA GLU A 76 23.18 3.21 6.10
C GLU A 76 21.89 3.92 6.55
N SER A 77 21.16 3.43 7.56
CA SER A 77 19.83 3.93 7.83
C SER A 77 19.62 4.51 9.22
N GLY A 78 19.11 5.70 9.26
CA GLY A 78 18.60 6.35 10.48
C GLY A 78 17.07 6.25 10.68
N GLN A 79 16.34 5.47 9.89
CA GLN A 79 14.87 5.40 10.00
C GLN A 79 14.37 3.98 9.84
N PHE A 80 13.73 3.49 10.89
CA PHE A 80 13.08 2.19 10.96
C PHE A 80 11.60 2.38 11.31
N ASP A 81 10.75 1.46 10.85
CA ASP A 81 9.40 1.36 11.38
C ASP A 81 9.40 0.70 12.78
N SER A 82 8.24 0.58 13.40
CA SER A 82 8.07 -0.04 14.72
C SER A 82 8.52 -1.51 14.78
N ASP A 83 8.63 -2.17 13.64
CA ASP A 83 9.03 -3.57 13.49
C ASP A 83 10.52 -3.74 13.13
N GLY A 84 11.25 -2.62 12.98
CA GLY A 84 12.66 -2.62 12.62
C GLY A 84 12.92 -2.75 11.13
N ASN A 85 11.91 -2.56 10.26
CA ASN A 85 12.09 -2.51 8.81
C ASN A 85 12.47 -1.10 8.39
N ARG A 86 13.38 -0.99 7.43
CA ARG A 86 13.85 0.29 6.94
C ARG A 86 12.82 0.95 6.02
N LEU A 87 12.48 2.20 6.34
CA LEU A 87 11.84 3.12 5.41
C LEU A 87 12.91 3.82 4.57
N VAL A 88 12.84 3.68 3.26
CA VAL A 88 13.78 4.33 2.34
C VAL A 88 13.04 5.45 1.60
N LEU A 89 13.64 6.66 1.65
CA LEU A 89 13.14 7.76 0.85
C LEU A 89 13.33 7.42 -0.64
N ASN A 90 12.24 7.33 -1.38
CA ASN A 90 12.28 7.08 -2.81
C ASN A 90 12.33 8.41 -3.55
N THR A 91 13.51 8.80 -4.01
CA THR A 91 13.74 10.07 -4.72
C THR A 91 13.70 9.88 -6.23
N GLU A 92 13.26 10.90 -6.97
CA GLU A 92 13.26 10.89 -8.44
C GLU A 92 14.64 10.64 -9.06
N SER A 93 15.72 10.96 -8.34
CA SER A 93 17.09 10.66 -8.78
C SER A 93 17.46 9.18 -8.68
N ASN A 94 16.64 8.36 -8.02
CA ASN A 94 16.82 6.92 -7.98
C ASN A 94 16.45 6.31 -9.34
N GLY A 95 17.39 5.67 -10.01
CA GLY A 95 17.14 4.97 -11.29
C GLY A 95 16.09 3.84 -11.20
N ARG A 96 15.66 3.46 -9.99
CA ARG A 96 14.62 2.46 -9.70
C ARG A 96 13.35 3.06 -9.10
N PHE A 97 13.16 4.35 -9.23
CA PHE A 97 12.10 5.12 -8.58
C PHE A 97 10.71 4.45 -8.66
N HIS A 98 10.23 4.19 -9.87
CA HIS A 98 8.95 3.49 -10.07
C HIS A 98 9.04 2.00 -9.73
N THR A 99 10.19 1.37 -9.97
CA THR A 99 10.38 -0.07 -9.68
C THR A 99 10.28 -0.36 -8.19
N ASP A 100 10.87 0.46 -7.35
CA ASP A 100 10.84 0.26 -5.89
C ASP A 100 9.42 0.44 -5.35
N TRP A 101 8.66 1.41 -5.85
CA TRP A 101 7.24 1.56 -5.55
C TRP A 101 6.41 0.35 -6.01
N LEU A 102 6.63 -0.12 -7.23
CA LEU A 102 5.95 -1.31 -7.76
C LEU A 102 6.27 -2.57 -6.96
N ASN A 103 7.52 -2.75 -6.54
CA ASN A 103 7.93 -3.89 -5.70
C ASN A 103 7.21 -3.88 -4.34
N MET A 104 6.99 -2.70 -3.77
CA MET A 104 6.21 -2.55 -2.55
C MET A 104 4.72 -2.85 -2.78
N MET A 105 4.12 -2.35 -3.85
CA MET A 105 2.68 -2.47 -4.11
C MET A 105 2.25 -3.85 -4.57
N TYR A 106 3.01 -4.47 -5.47
CA TYR A 106 2.63 -5.73 -6.12
C TYR A 106 2.29 -6.87 -5.14
N PRO A 107 3.14 -7.20 -4.15
CA PRO A 107 2.84 -8.28 -3.21
C PRO A 107 1.60 -8.00 -2.35
N ARG A 108 1.36 -6.73 -1.99
CA ARG A 108 0.21 -6.30 -1.20
C ARG A 108 -1.09 -6.44 -1.97
N LEU A 109 -1.13 -5.97 -3.21
CA LEU A 109 -2.29 -6.10 -4.10
C LEU A 109 -2.58 -7.57 -4.42
N LYS A 110 -1.55 -8.39 -4.58
CA LYS A 110 -1.71 -9.82 -4.83
C LYS A 110 -2.35 -10.57 -3.67
N VAL A 111 -1.97 -10.25 -2.43
CA VAL A 111 -2.63 -10.85 -1.26
C VAL A 111 -4.02 -10.25 -1.03
N ALA A 112 -4.20 -8.94 -1.28
CA ALA A 112 -5.50 -8.29 -1.21
C ALA A 112 -6.53 -8.95 -2.15
N LYS A 113 -6.11 -9.36 -3.36
CA LYS A 113 -6.97 -10.11 -4.27
C LYS A 113 -7.51 -11.40 -3.64
N ASP A 114 -6.65 -12.14 -2.94
CA ASP A 114 -7.05 -13.39 -2.29
C ASP A 114 -8.10 -13.18 -1.18
N LEU A 115 -8.11 -12.00 -0.57
CA LEU A 115 -9.08 -11.65 0.48
C LEU A 115 -10.45 -11.25 -0.09
N LEU A 116 -10.50 -10.67 -1.30
CA LEU A 116 -11.74 -10.20 -1.90
C LEU A 116 -12.69 -11.36 -2.22
N SER A 117 -13.98 -11.16 -1.93
CA SER A 117 -15.04 -12.02 -2.42
C SER A 117 -15.21 -11.85 -3.94
N ASP A 118 -15.88 -12.81 -4.60
CA ASP A 118 -16.13 -12.79 -6.05
C ASP A 118 -16.84 -11.51 -6.52
N ASP A 119 -17.68 -10.94 -5.67
CA ASP A 119 -18.38 -9.68 -5.89
C ASP A 119 -17.79 -8.52 -5.07
N GLY A 120 -16.55 -8.65 -4.61
CA GLY A 120 -15.82 -7.65 -3.88
C GLY A 120 -15.21 -6.58 -4.76
N VAL A 121 -14.92 -5.40 -4.18
CA VAL A 121 -14.35 -4.26 -4.89
C VAL A 121 -13.14 -3.70 -4.13
N ILE A 122 -12.14 -3.22 -4.87
CA ILE A 122 -11.01 -2.47 -4.32
C ILE A 122 -11.02 -1.05 -4.85
N PHE A 123 -10.82 -0.08 -3.95
CA PHE A 123 -10.59 1.32 -4.27
C PHE A 123 -9.17 1.69 -3.85
N ILE A 124 -8.48 2.45 -4.68
CA ILE A 124 -7.10 2.85 -4.44
C ILE A 124 -6.98 4.33 -4.79
N SER A 125 -6.65 5.17 -3.79
CA SER A 125 -6.34 6.58 -4.03
C SER A 125 -4.93 6.71 -4.60
N ILE A 126 -4.74 7.56 -5.59
CA ILE A 126 -3.44 7.82 -6.21
C ILE A 126 -3.47 9.17 -6.94
N ASP A 127 -2.31 9.76 -7.16
CA ASP A 127 -2.16 10.94 -8.03
C ASP A 127 -1.54 10.58 -9.39
N GLU A 128 -1.20 11.60 -10.17
CA GLU A 128 -0.64 11.48 -11.51
C GLU A 128 0.72 10.76 -11.58
N ASN A 129 1.46 10.68 -10.47
CA ASN A 129 2.82 10.10 -10.48
C ASN A 129 2.81 8.60 -10.78
N GLU A 130 1.88 7.85 -10.22
CA GLU A 130 1.88 6.39 -10.32
C GLU A 130 0.58 5.77 -10.85
N ILE A 131 -0.42 6.55 -11.25
CA ILE A 131 -1.71 6.02 -11.74
C ILE A 131 -1.55 5.05 -12.90
N GLU A 132 -0.66 5.34 -13.85
CA GLU A 132 -0.42 4.48 -15.02
C GLU A 132 0.23 3.15 -14.63
N ASN A 133 1.18 3.18 -13.71
CA ASN A 133 1.85 1.98 -13.21
C ASN A 133 0.91 1.16 -12.32
N LEU A 134 0.14 1.83 -11.46
CA LEU A 134 -0.89 1.19 -10.64
C LEU A 134 -1.91 0.47 -11.51
N LYS A 135 -2.40 1.13 -12.56
CA LYS A 135 -3.35 0.50 -13.49
C LYS A 135 -2.78 -0.76 -14.11
N LYS A 136 -1.54 -0.73 -14.59
CA LYS A 136 -0.89 -1.90 -15.22
C LYS A 136 -0.78 -3.09 -14.27
N ILE A 137 -0.34 -2.88 -13.03
CA ILE A 137 -0.23 -3.97 -12.05
C ILE A 137 -1.60 -4.48 -11.60
N CYS A 138 -2.60 -3.61 -11.49
CA CYS A 138 -3.97 -4.01 -11.21
C CYS A 138 -4.58 -4.83 -12.36
N ASP A 139 -4.36 -4.43 -13.60
CA ASP A 139 -4.80 -5.19 -14.79
C ASP A 139 -4.15 -6.60 -14.81
N GLU A 140 -2.88 -6.72 -14.43
CA GLU A 140 -2.20 -8.02 -14.33
C GLU A 140 -2.77 -8.89 -13.19
N ILE A 141 -2.99 -8.29 -12.02
CA ILE A 141 -3.41 -9.03 -10.83
C ILE A 141 -4.89 -9.38 -10.88
N TYR A 142 -5.75 -8.40 -11.16
CA TYR A 142 -7.21 -8.53 -11.09
C TYR A 142 -7.85 -8.86 -12.45
N GLY A 143 -7.15 -8.58 -13.55
CA GLY A 143 -7.65 -8.69 -14.92
C GLY A 143 -8.22 -7.37 -15.43
N ALA A 144 -7.77 -6.93 -16.61
CA ALA A 144 -8.17 -5.66 -17.22
C ALA A 144 -9.70 -5.52 -17.42
N GLN A 145 -10.40 -6.64 -17.64
CA GLN A 145 -11.86 -6.67 -17.79
C GLN A 145 -12.62 -6.33 -16.50
N ASN A 146 -11.96 -6.38 -15.35
CA ASN A 146 -12.54 -6.08 -14.04
C ASN A 146 -12.31 -4.62 -13.62
N PHE A 147 -11.63 -3.83 -14.44
CA PHE A 147 -11.49 -2.40 -14.20
C PHE A 147 -12.85 -1.70 -14.38
N VAL A 148 -13.32 -1.05 -13.33
CA VAL A 148 -14.63 -0.39 -13.33
C VAL A 148 -14.51 1.05 -13.84
N SER A 149 -13.74 1.89 -13.18
CA SER A 149 -13.58 3.30 -13.54
C SER A 149 -12.48 3.98 -12.75
N SER A 150 -11.94 5.09 -13.27
CA SER A 150 -11.23 6.11 -12.48
C SER A 150 -12.22 7.14 -11.99
N ILE A 151 -12.17 7.48 -10.70
CA ILE A 151 -13.00 8.49 -10.07
C ILE A 151 -12.13 9.72 -9.84
N ILE A 152 -12.50 10.83 -10.42
CA ILE A 152 -11.77 12.10 -10.26
C ILE A 152 -12.20 12.75 -8.95
N TRP A 153 -11.24 12.99 -8.06
CA TRP A 153 -11.44 13.68 -6.79
C TRP A 153 -10.83 15.07 -6.82
N GLU A 154 -11.63 16.12 -6.70
CA GLU A 154 -11.16 17.50 -6.64
C GLU A 154 -10.42 17.75 -5.32
N ARG A 155 -9.08 17.91 -5.40
CA ARG A 155 -8.19 18.09 -4.26
C ARG A 155 -8.08 19.54 -3.80
N ALA A 156 -8.14 20.49 -4.73
CA ALA A 156 -7.91 21.90 -4.44
C ALA A 156 -8.91 22.81 -5.15
N PHE A 157 -9.47 23.74 -4.39
CA PHE A 157 -10.48 24.70 -4.86
C PHE A 157 -9.88 25.87 -5.67
N SER A 158 -8.58 26.11 -5.56
CA SER A 158 -7.90 27.23 -6.21
C SER A 158 -6.70 26.74 -7.03
N PRO A 159 -6.54 27.22 -8.27
CA PRO A 159 -5.36 26.92 -9.07
C PRO A 159 -4.09 27.36 -8.32
N LYS A 160 -3.03 26.56 -8.37
CA LYS A 160 -1.72 26.95 -7.87
C LYS A 160 -1.07 27.95 -8.83
N ASN A 161 -0.62 29.09 -8.31
CA ASN A 161 -0.01 30.16 -9.12
C ASN A 161 1.40 29.82 -9.62
N ASP A 162 1.99 28.74 -9.14
CA ASP A 162 3.34 28.27 -9.45
C ASP A 162 3.39 27.10 -10.45
N ALA A 163 2.23 26.72 -10.97
CA ALA A 163 2.18 25.69 -12.00
C ALA A 163 2.83 26.18 -13.31
N LYS A 164 3.82 25.43 -13.81
CA LYS A 164 4.56 25.76 -15.03
C LYS A 164 3.71 25.66 -16.30
N TYR A 165 2.68 24.84 -16.28
CA TYR A 165 1.73 24.59 -17.37
C TYR A 165 0.29 24.67 -16.84
N LEU A 166 -0.45 23.58 -16.91
CA LEU A 166 -1.78 23.46 -16.30
C LEU A 166 -1.64 23.00 -14.83
N SER A 167 -2.50 23.53 -13.97
CA SER A 167 -2.54 23.13 -12.56
C SER A 167 -3.44 21.92 -12.42
N ASP A 168 -2.89 20.78 -11.98
CA ASP A 168 -3.67 19.64 -11.58
C ASP A 168 -4.21 19.85 -10.17
N SER A 169 -5.55 19.85 -10.06
CA SER A 169 -6.26 20.08 -8.80
C SER A 169 -7.04 18.86 -8.34
N HIS A 170 -6.70 17.68 -8.86
CA HIS A 170 -7.40 16.44 -8.57
C HIS A 170 -6.47 15.27 -8.29
N ASP A 171 -7.02 14.26 -7.64
CA ASP A 171 -6.46 12.91 -7.48
C ASP A 171 -7.44 11.90 -8.10
N TYR A 172 -7.04 10.64 -8.15
CA TYR A 172 -7.81 9.54 -8.70
C TYR A 172 -8.25 8.54 -7.63
#